data_5ca728735565f9fedd84c9c0bbd7ecee
#
_entry.id   5ca728735565f9fedd84c9c0bbd7ecee
#
_cell.length_a   1.000
_cell.length_b   1.000
_cell.length_c   1.000
_cell.angle_alpha   90.00
_cell.angle_beta   90.00
_cell.angle_gamma   90.00
#
_symmetry.space_group_name_H-M   'P 1'
#
loop_
_entity.id
_entity.type
_entity.pdbx_description
1 polymer ?
#
loop_
_entity_poly.entity_id
_entity_poly.type
_entity_poly.pdbx_seq_one_letter_code
_entity_poly.pdbx_strand_id
1 'polypeptide(L)'
;MIITLCGGGSTFTPGIVKSIALRKDELDVDEIRLYDINEERQRKIGVLVDWILHEDLGLDIKLTVTTDKETAFTDASFVFAQMRVGGYAMREQDEKIPLRHGCVGQETCGCGGLAYGMRTIFPMVELIDDVEKYAKKDYWILNYSNPAAIVSEGCRVLRPNARIINICDMPIAIIDVVCAALDIEKKDVEYDYFGLNHFGWFTSIRHKGEEVLPQLREYIKEHQILLPDSYLKGMGSLMAKKPEETADEHPEQNRHTKGSWYYVWKGEYEIMECFPEYLPNTYLNYYLQQKEFVEHSNPERTRANEVEETREKNLFDGIDHYEKTGEIDESTFYAGSHGDWIADLAIALKNDTKQRFLVICENKGAIPNMPYDAMVELPAYIGKNGPEVISRDNIPLFQQGLMMQQLNSEKLVVEATIEGSYEKALKAFTLNKTVPSMKVAKEVLDDMIEANKGYWPELK
;
A
#
# COMPACT_ATOMS: atom_id res chain seq x y z
N MET A 1 24.58 1.93 -10.81
CA MET A 1 23.28 1.90 -11.56
C MET A 1 22.45 3.13 -11.26
N ILE A 2 21.41 3.39 -12.07
CA ILE A 2 20.47 4.49 -11.87
C ILE A 2 19.13 3.93 -11.34
N ILE A 3 18.64 4.51 -10.24
CA ILE A 3 17.32 4.20 -9.65
C ILE A 3 16.47 5.47 -9.67
N THR A 4 15.29 5.40 -10.26
CA THR A 4 14.33 6.52 -10.30
C THR A 4 13.15 6.26 -9.37
N LEU A 5 12.82 7.22 -8.49
CA LEU A 5 11.61 7.21 -7.68
C LEU A 5 10.56 8.08 -8.38
N CYS A 6 9.50 7.46 -8.91
CA CYS A 6 8.36 8.12 -9.50
C CYS A 6 7.30 8.38 -8.42
N GLY A 7 6.87 9.62 -8.26
CA GLY A 7 6.22 10.14 -7.06
C GLY A 7 7.26 10.62 -6.04
N GLY A 8 8.37 11.21 -6.53
CA GLY A 8 9.53 11.63 -5.74
C GLY A 8 9.21 12.63 -4.64
N GLY A 9 8.09 13.39 -4.77
CA GLY A 9 7.58 14.28 -3.73
C GLY A 9 6.82 13.59 -2.58
N SER A 10 6.80 12.26 -2.52
CA SER A 10 6.14 11.51 -1.45
C SER A 10 6.88 11.65 -0.11
N THR A 11 6.12 11.70 0.99
CA THR A 11 6.69 11.66 2.36
C THR A 11 7.37 10.33 2.71
N PHE A 12 7.20 9.29 1.89
CA PHE A 12 7.94 8.03 2.01
C PHE A 12 9.29 8.03 1.28
N THR A 13 9.51 8.97 0.35
CA THR A 13 10.75 9.03 -0.45
C THR A 13 12.02 9.07 0.39
N PRO A 14 12.13 9.88 1.46
CA PRO A 14 13.36 9.92 2.28
C PRO A 14 13.71 8.55 2.86
N GLY A 15 12.74 7.81 3.38
CA GLY A 15 12.94 6.47 3.94
C GLY A 15 13.37 5.45 2.89
N ILE A 16 12.74 5.47 1.73
CA ILE A 16 13.10 4.57 0.62
C ILE A 16 14.53 4.88 0.14
N VAL A 17 14.87 6.16 -0.02
CA VAL A 17 16.22 6.57 -0.43
C VAL A 17 17.26 6.15 0.60
N LYS A 18 17.01 6.34 1.91
CA LYS A 18 17.90 5.88 2.97
C LYS A 18 18.14 4.38 2.90
N SER A 19 17.10 3.59 2.71
CA SER A 19 17.21 2.13 2.58
C SER A 19 18.02 1.69 1.34
N ILE A 20 17.85 2.37 0.20
CA ILE A 20 18.64 2.15 -1.01
C ILE A 20 20.11 2.53 -0.77
N ALA A 21 20.35 3.70 -0.16
CA ALA A 21 21.69 4.22 0.08
C ALA A 21 22.49 3.32 1.04
N LEU A 22 21.86 2.78 2.09
CA LEU A 22 22.49 1.82 2.99
C LEU A 22 22.87 0.50 2.31
N ARG A 23 22.28 0.20 1.15
CA ARG A 23 22.57 -0.98 0.30
C ARG A 23 23.29 -0.62 -0.99
N LYS A 24 23.96 0.55 -1.00
CA LYS A 24 24.65 1.09 -2.19
C LYS A 24 25.55 0.05 -2.86
N ASP A 25 26.36 -0.66 -2.10
CA ASP A 25 27.33 -1.61 -2.65
C ASP A 25 26.65 -2.86 -3.25
N GLU A 26 25.56 -3.35 -2.65
CA GLU A 26 24.82 -4.48 -3.17
C GLU A 26 24.06 -4.14 -4.46
N LEU A 27 23.58 -2.91 -4.55
CA LEU A 27 22.86 -2.37 -5.71
C LEU A 27 23.76 -1.71 -6.76
N ASP A 28 25.03 -1.39 -6.46
CA ASP A 28 25.94 -0.56 -7.28
C ASP A 28 25.24 0.77 -7.69
N VAL A 29 24.73 1.51 -6.72
CA VAL A 29 23.99 2.75 -6.99
C VAL A 29 24.96 3.90 -7.23
N ASP A 30 24.89 4.50 -8.44
CA ASP A 30 25.65 5.70 -8.81
C ASP A 30 24.78 6.96 -8.75
N GLU A 31 23.49 6.81 -9.08
CA GLU A 31 22.56 7.94 -9.17
C GLU A 31 21.17 7.55 -8.69
N ILE A 32 20.57 8.41 -7.88
CA ILE A 32 19.14 8.39 -7.50
C ILE A 32 18.47 9.57 -8.16
N ARG A 33 17.34 9.32 -8.83
CA ARG A 33 16.52 10.36 -9.45
C ARG A 33 15.15 10.42 -8.80
N LEU A 34 14.73 11.65 -8.48
CA LEU A 34 13.37 11.91 -8.03
C LEU A 34 12.60 12.51 -9.21
N TYR A 35 11.49 11.88 -9.56
CA TYR A 35 10.56 12.35 -10.59
C TYR A 35 9.18 12.55 -9.98
N ASP A 36 8.63 13.76 -10.12
CA ASP A 36 7.26 14.10 -9.71
C ASP A 36 6.70 15.17 -10.65
N ILE A 37 5.38 15.23 -10.76
CA ILE A 37 4.69 16.27 -11.50
C ILE A 37 4.56 17.59 -10.68
N ASN A 38 4.73 17.51 -9.36
CA ASN A 38 4.70 18.65 -8.45
C ASN A 38 6.13 19.11 -8.13
N GLU A 39 6.60 20.11 -8.87
CA GLU A 39 7.97 20.62 -8.79
C GLU A 39 8.36 21.09 -7.39
N GLU A 40 7.52 21.89 -6.74
CA GLU A 40 7.84 22.46 -5.43
C GLU A 40 7.84 21.38 -4.34
N ARG A 41 6.89 20.48 -4.38
CA ARG A 41 6.81 19.39 -3.42
C ARG A 41 8.06 18.49 -3.50
N GLN A 42 8.45 18.10 -4.71
CA GLN A 42 9.63 17.25 -4.86
C GLN A 42 10.93 18.01 -4.62
N ARG A 43 11.00 19.31 -4.89
CA ARG A 43 12.14 20.14 -4.53
C ARG A 43 12.42 20.05 -3.02
N LYS A 44 11.39 20.24 -2.20
CA LYS A 44 11.50 20.15 -0.73
C LYS A 44 11.96 18.75 -0.29
N ILE A 45 11.34 17.70 -0.81
CA ILE A 45 11.79 16.33 -0.52
C ILE A 45 13.22 16.12 -0.99
N GLY A 46 13.61 16.69 -2.14
CA GLY A 46 14.98 16.66 -2.66
C GLY A 46 16.01 17.25 -1.69
N VAL A 47 15.67 18.35 -1.00
CA VAL A 47 16.55 18.96 0.02
C VAL A 47 16.85 17.96 1.15
N LEU A 48 15.82 17.29 1.65
CA LEU A 48 16.00 16.28 2.71
C LEU A 48 16.77 15.04 2.21
N VAL A 49 16.46 14.59 0.99
CA VAL A 49 17.17 13.45 0.37
C VAL A 49 18.65 13.77 0.14
N ASP A 50 18.95 14.99 -0.29
CA ASP A 50 20.33 15.45 -0.45
C ASP A 50 21.10 15.40 0.88
N TRP A 51 20.49 15.92 1.95
CA TRP A 51 21.05 15.84 3.28
C TRP A 51 21.28 14.39 3.76
N ILE A 52 20.28 13.49 3.55
CA ILE A 52 20.44 12.08 3.91
C ILE A 52 21.63 11.44 3.20
N LEU A 53 21.78 11.67 1.91
CA LEU A 53 22.83 11.06 1.12
C LEU A 53 24.22 11.61 1.48
N HIS A 54 24.36 12.92 1.56
CA HIS A 54 25.66 13.58 1.59
C HIS A 54 26.10 13.95 3.01
N GLU A 55 25.20 14.40 3.89
CA GLU A 55 25.52 14.84 5.25
C GLU A 55 25.34 13.71 6.29
N ASP A 56 24.18 13.01 6.29
CA ASP A 56 23.89 11.95 7.27
C ASP A 56 24.73 10.68 6.98
N LEU A 57 24.72 10.21 5.73
CA LEU A 57 25.41 8.97 5.32
C LEU A 57 26.79 9.19 4.73
N GLY A 58 27.15 10.40 4.33
CA GLY A 58 28.46 10.74 3.74
C GLY A 58 28.76 9.97 2.45
N LEU A 59 27.73 9.68 1.63
CA LEU A 59 27.83 8.88 0.42
C LEU A 59 27.94 9.76 -0.82
N ASP A 60 28.80 9.36 -1.75
CA ASP A 60 28.92 9.97 -3.09
C ASP A 60 27.93 9.28 -4.05
N ILE A 61 26.63 9.59 -3.88
CA ILE A 61 25.55 9.15 -4.79
C ILE A 61 24.98 10.40 -5.42
N LYS A 62 25.02 10.48 -6.76
CA LYS A 62 24.45 11.62 -7.46
C LYS A 62 22.93 11.69 -7.25
N LEU A 63 22.40 12.84 -6.85
CA LEU A 63 20.98 13.12 -6.78
C LEU A 63 20.55 13.99 -7.97
N THR A 64 19.48 13.58 -8.67
CA THR A 64 18.83 14.38 -9.71
C THR A 64 17.35 14.54 -9.34
N VAL A 65 16.87 15.79 -9.26
CA VAL A 65 15.45 16.12 -9.01
C VAL A 65 14.91 16.74 -10.29
N THR A 66 13.85 16.15 -10.88
CA THR A 66 13.36 16.57 -12.20
C THR A 66 11.89 16.31 -12.40
N THR A 67 11.23 17.18 -13.19
CA THR A 67 9.88 16.99 -13.73
C THR A 67 9.89 16.49 -15.18
N ASP A 68 11.09 16.35 -15.78
CA ASP A 68 11.27 15.90 -17.15
C ASP A 68 11.41 14.38 -17.23
N LYS A 69 10.52 13.72 -17.97
CA LYS A 69 10.43 12.27 -18.13
C LYS A 69 11.69 11.67 -18.75
N GLU A 70 12.26 12.31 -19.77
CA GLU A 70 13.46 11.81 -20.43
C GLU A 70 14.66 11.80 -19.48
N THR A 71 14.88 12.89 -18.75
CA THR A 71 15.90 12.97 -17.70
C THR A 71 15.68 11.94 -16.61
N ALA A 72 14.42 11.74 -16.19
CA ALA A 72 14.08 10.83 -15.11
C ALA A 72 14.37 9.36 -15.45
N PHE A 73 14.03 8.93 -16.67
CA PHE A 73 14.01 7.50 -17.02
C PHE A 73 15.17 7.04 -17.91
N THR A 74 15.91 7.95 -18.58
CA THR A 74 17.01 7.53 -19.45
C THR A 74 18.02 6.68 -18.68
N ASP A 75 18.30 5.47 -19.21
CA ASP A 75 19.21 4.48 -18.62
C ASP A 75 18.89 4.02 -17.18
N ALA A 76 17.67 4.28 -16.69
CA ALA A 76 17.24 3.76 -15.40
C ALA A 76 17.24 2.22 -15.41
N SER A 77 17.76 1.62 -14.34
CA SER A 77 17.73 0.17 -14.12
C SER A 77 16.52 -0.24 -13.33
N PHE A 78 16.12 0.59 -12.36
CA PHE A 78 14.91 0.42 -11.55
C PHE A 78 14.10 1.71 -11.51
N VAL A 79 12.77 1.55 -11.53
CA VAL A 79 11.82 2.63 -11.29
C VAL A 79 10.91 2.21 -10.13
N PHE A 80 10.99 2.94 -9.01
CA PHE A 80 10.13 2.72 -7.85
C PHE A 80 8.94 3.64 -7.95
N ALA A 81 7.76 3.07 -8.26
CA ALA A 81 6.54 3.84 -8.47
C ALA A 81 5.71 3.93 -7.17
N GLN A 82 5.49 5.15 -6.69
CA GLN A 82 4.69 5.47 -5.50
C GLN A 82 3.75 6.67 -5.74
N MET A 83 3.11 6.67 -6.89
CA MET A 83 2.25 7.76 -7.34
C MET A 83 0.92 7.78 -6.58
N ARG A 84 0.42 8.98 -6.31
CA ARG A 84 -0.95 9.21 -5.82
C ARG A 84 -1.68 10.16 -6.77
N VAL A 85 -2.43 9.59 -7.70
CA VAL A 85 -3.21 10.37 -8.68
C VAL A 85 -4.34 11.10 -7.97
N GLY A 86 -4.38 12.44 -8.13
CA GLY A 86 -5.34 13.32 -7.47
C GLY A 86 -4.93 13.79 -6.07
N GLY A 87 -3.80 13.31 -5.53
CA GLY A 87 -3.28 13.75 -4.23
C GLY A 87 -4.22 13.47 -3.05
N TYR A 88 -4.07 14.21 -1.96
CA TYR A 88 -4.91 14.07 -0.77
C TYR A 88 -6.32 14.61 -0.96
N ALA A 89 -6.50 15.64 -1.79
CA ALA A 89 -7.83 16.16 -2.09
C ALA A 89 -8.77 15.09 -2.65
N MET A 90 -8.28 14.25 -3.57
CA MET A 90 -9.07 13.14 -4.09
C MET A 90 -9.17 11.98 -3.10
N ARG A 91 -8.15 11.74 -2.29
CA ARG A 91 -8.24 10.77 -1.19
C ARG A 91 -9.35 11.12 -0.21
N GLU A 92 -9.51 12.40 0.14
CA GLU A 92 -10.65 12.82 0.95
C GLU A 92 -12.00 12.45 0.32
N GLN A 93 -12.16 12.64 -0.99
CA GLN A 93 -13.39 12.25 -1.69
C GLN A 93 -13.59 10.74 -1.65
N ASP A 94 -12.53 9.96 -1.86
CA ASP A 94 -12.57 8.49 -1.81
C ASP A 94 -13.03 7.96 -0.44
N GLU A 95 -12.66 8.67 0.63
CA GLU A 95 -13.03 8.29 1.99
C GLU A 95 -14.41 8.88 2.41
N LYS A 96 -14.68 10.15 2.11
CA LYS A 96 -15.86 10.88 2.58
C LYS A 96 -17.13 10.54 1.82
N ILE A 97 -17.07 10.37 0.49
CA ILE A 97 -18.26 10.04 -0.30
C ILE A 97 -18.91 8.72 0.15
N PRO A 98 -18.19 7.58 0.24
CA PRO A 98 -18.80 6.34 0.71
C PRO A 98 -19.39 6.45 2.12
N LEU A 99 -18.70 7.13 3.05
CA LEU A 99 -19.20 7.31 4.42
C LEU A 99 -20.52 8.06 4.46
N ARG A 100 -20.74 9.08 3.63
CA ARG A 100 -22.02 9.80 3.53
C ARG A 100 -23.19 8.91 3.10
N HIS A 101 -22.89 7.82 2.39
CA HIS A 101 -23.86 6.82 1.97
C HIS A 101 -23.89 5.57 2.88
N GLY A 102 -23.25 5.63 4.05
CA GLY A 102 -23.20 4.51 4.98
C GLY A 102 -22.35 3.33 4.51
N CYS A 103 -21.42 3.56 3.59
CA CYS A 103 -20.43 2.59 3.16
C CYS A 103 -19.06 2.87 3.79
N VAL A 104 -18.19 1.85 3.82
CA VAL A 104 -16.81 2.00 4.28
C VAL A 104 -16.10 3.05 3.45
N GLY A 105 -15.57 4.08 4.12
CA GLY A 105 -14.75 5.14 3.52
C GLY A 105 -13.26 4.87 3.77
N GLN A 106 -12.61 4.22 2.83
CA GLN A 106 -11.20 3.87 2.88
C GLN A 106 -10.58 4.02 1.49
N GLU A 107 -9.34 4.53 1.41
CA GLU A 107 -8.72 4.94 0.15
C GLU A 107 -8.39 3.78 -0.81
N THR A 108 -8.16 2.56 -0.30
CA THR A 108 -7.70 1.42 -1.11
C THR A 108 -8.67 0.24 -1.09
N CYS A 109 -9.71 0.30 -0.25
CA CYS A 109 -10.72 -0.73 -0.09
C CYS A 109 -12.12 -0.16 -0.40
N GLY A 110 -13.06 -1.04 -0.72
CA GLY A 110 -14.43 -0.61 -0.98
C GLY A 110 -14.58 0.35 -2.16
N CYS A 111 -15.60 1.19 -2.09
CA CYS A 111 -15.90 2.16 -3.15
C CYS A 111 -14.77 3.17 -3.37
N GLY A 112 -14.11 3.62 -2.30
CA GLY A 112 -12.96 4.52 -2.41
C GLY A 112 -11.80 3.88 -3.17
N GLY A 113 -11.52 2.60 -2.87
CA GLY A 113 -10.51 1.83 -3.60
C GLY A 113 -10.85 1.65 -5.09
N LEU A 114 -12.12 1.34 -5.41
CA LEU A 114 -12.57 1.26 -6.81
C LEU A 114 -12.35 2.60 -7.53
N ALA A 115 -12.76 3.71 -6.90
CA ALA A 115 -12.62 5.06 -7.46
C ALA A 115 -11.15 5.46 -7.67
N TYR A 116 -10.31 5.22 -6.69
CA TYR A 116 -8.88 5.50 -6.78
C TYR A 116 -8.20 4.63 -7.86
N GLY A 117 -8.59 3.36 -7.98
CA GLY A 117 -8.10 2.45 -9.02
C GLY A 117 -8.39 2.98 -10.42
N MET A 118 -9.62 3.40 -10.68
CA MET A 118 -10.03 3.99 -11.96
C MET A 118 -9.17 5.21 -12.35
N ARG A 119 -8.76 6.02 -11.38
CA ARG A 119 -7.87 7.16 -11.61
C ARG A 119 -6.43 6.76 -11.92
N THR A 120 -5.96 5.64 -11.35
CA THR A 120 -4.53 5.30 -11.34
C THR A 120 -4.12 4.42 -12.53
N ILE A 121 -5.05 3.68 -13.15
CA ILE A 121 -4.75 2.73 -14.24
C ILE A 121 -4.02 3.42 -15.39
N PHE A 122 -4.59 4.45 -16.00
CA PHE A 122 -3.97 5.09 -17.18
C PHE A 122 -2.66 5.81 -16.86
N PRO A 123 -2.52 6.59 -15.77
CA PRO A 123 -1.23 7.15 -15.38
C PRO A 123 -0.13 6.10 -15.14
N MET A 124 -0.48 4.92 -14.62
CA MET A 124 0.49 3.82 -14.49
C MET A 124 0.88 3.23 -15.85
N VAL A 125 -0.07 3.10 -16.76
CA VAL A 125 0.21 2.65 -18.15
C VAL A 125 1.11 3.66 -18.87
N GLU A 126 0.87 4.95 -18.72
CA GLU A 126 1.74 6.01 -19.25
C GLU A 126 3.15 5.93 -18.66
N LEU A 127 3.28 5.68 -17.35
CA LEU A 127 4.58 5.47 -16.73
C LEU A 127 5.32 4.26 -17.34
N ILE A 128 4.61 3.15 -17.56
CA ILE A 128 5.20 1.96 -18.20
C ILE A 128 5.71 2.33 -19.60
N ASP A 129 4.91 3.03 -20.41
CA ASP A 129 5.28 3.44 -21.76
C ASP A 129 6.50 4.36 -21.77
N ASP A 130 6.57 5.33 -20.84
CA ASP A 130 7.73 6.22 -20.69
C ASP A 130 8.99 5.44 -20.26
N VAL A 131 8.85 4.50 -19.33
CA VAL A 131 9.97 3.65 -18.88
C VAL A 131 10.45 2.73 -20.01
N GLU A 132 9.54 2.09 -20.74
CA GLU A 132 9.91 1.26 -21.92
C GLU A 132 10.65 2.05 -23.00
N LYS A 133 10.32 3.33 -23.14
CA LYS A 133 10.93 4.21 -24.13
C LYS A 133 12.36 4.64 -23.76
N TYR A 134 12.62 4.95 -22.50
CA TYR A 134 13.84 5.63 -22.07
C TYR A 134 14.80 4.77 -21.22
N ALA A 135 14.27 3.82 -20.45
CA ALA A 135 15.07 3.02 -19.52
C ALA A 135 15.89 1.93 -20.23
N LYS A 136 16.77 1.27 -19.48
CA LYS A 136 17.46 0.09 -19.98
C LYS A 136 16.46 -1.02 -20.34
N LYS A 137 16.84 -1.88 -21.30
CA LYS A 137 15.95 -2.97 -21.74
C LYS A 137 15.63 -4.01 -20.66
N ASP A 138 16.47 -4.14 -19.68
CA ASP A 138 16.35 -5.06 -18.55
C ASP A 138 15.85 -4.38 -17.27
N TYR A 139 15.22 -3.21 -17.42
CA TYR A 139 14.62 -2.46 -16.32
C TYR A 139 13.63 -3.30 -15.50
N TRP A 140 13.37 -2.85 -14.27
CA TRP A 140 12.21 -3.27 -13.48
C TRP A 140 11.47 -2.08 -12.92
N ILE A 141 10.14 -2.13 -12.99
CA ILE A 141 9.27 -1.23 -12.23
C ILE A 141 8.85 -1.98 -10.96
N LEU A 142 9.13 -1.40 -9.79
CA LEU A 142 8.63 -1.87 -8.51
C LEU A 142 7.48 -0.93 -8.10
N ASN A 143 6.25 -1.41 -8.27
CA ASN A 143 5.07 -0.59 -8.06
C ASN A 143 4.54 -0.72 -6.64
N TYR A 144 4.51 0.40 -5.95
CA TYR A 144 3.98 0.63 -4.61
C TYR A 144 2.73 1.52 -4.63
N SER A 145 2.28 1.92 -5.83
CA SER A 145 1.09 2.76 -6.00
C SER A 145 -0.17 1.95 -5.74
N ASN A 146 -1.11 2.55 -5.03
CA ASN A 146 -2.38 1.94 -4.65
C ASN A 146 -3.53 2.38 -5.58
N PRO A 147 -4.65 1.60 -5.59
CA PRO A 147 -4.84 0.26 -5.02
C PRO A 147 -4.15 -0.80 -5.88
N ALA A 148 -3.17 -1.47 -5.29
CA ALA A 148 -2.26 -2.32 -6.06
C ALA A 148 -2.96 -3.48 -6.79
N ALA A 149 -4.05 -4.05 -6.26
CA ALA A 149 -4.82 -5.08 -6.93
C ALA A 149 -5.41 -4.58 -8.26
N ILE A 150 -6.10 -3.44 -8.25
CA ILE A 150 -6.76 -2.86 -9.44
C ILE A 150 -5.71 -2.36 -10.44
N VAL A 151 -4.67 -1.68 -9.96
CA VAL A 151 -3.57 -1.18 -10.80
C VAL A 151 -2.84 -2.34 -11.47
N SER A 152 -2.54 -3.42 -10.74
CA SER A 152 -1.88 -4.60 -11.31
C SER A 152 -2.73 -5.29 -12.37
N GLU A 153 -4.04 -5.42 -12.17
CA GLU A 153 -4.97 -5.97 -13.17
C GLU A 153 -5.03 -5.07 -14.40
N GLY A 154 -5.10 -3.74 -14.24
CA GLY A 154 -5.03 -2.78 -15.35
C GLY A 154 -3.74 -2.90 -16.16
N CYS A 155 -2.59 -3.01 -15.47
CA CYS A 155 -1.29 -3.22 -16.12
C CYS A 155 -1.23 -4.58 -16.86
N ARG A 156 -1.73 -5.65 -16.23
CA ARG A 156 -1.80 -6.97 -16.86
C ARG A 156 -2.59 -6.96 -18.17
N VAL A 157 -3.73 -6.28 -18.18
CA VAL A 157 -4.59 -6.18 -19.36
C VAL A 157 -3.99 -5.31 -20.45
N LEU A 158 -3.48 -4.13 -20.09
CA LEU A 158 -3.06 -3.11 -21.07
C LEU A 158 -1.58 -3.22 -21.46
N ARG A 159 -0.72 -3.78 -20.59
CA ARG A 159 0.73 -3.94 -20.82
C ARG A 159 1.23 -5.30 -20.29
N PRO A 160 0.75 -6.43 -20.85
CA PRO A 160 0.98 -7.77 -20.32
C PRO A 160 2.46 -8.21 -20.31
N ASN A 161 3.30 -7.51 -21.07
CA ASN A 161 4.74 -7.80 -21.16
C ASN A 161 5.61 -6.84 -20.35
N ALA A 162 5.02 -5.87 -19.64
CA ALA A 162 5.77 -4.93 -18.84
C ALA A 162 6.55 -5.64 -17.72
N ARG A 163 7.78 -5.22 -17.48
CA ARG A 163 8.60 -5.72 -16.37
C ARG A 163 8.23 -4.94 -15.10
N ILE A 164 7.10 -5.31 -14.52
CA ILE A 164 6.54 -4.68 -13.33
C ILE A 164 6.26 -5.71 -12.25
N ILE A 165 6.63 -5.43 -11.00
CA ILE A 165 6.24 -6.18 -9.82
C ILE A 165 5.44 -5.25 -8.92
N ASN A 166 4.23 -5.67 -8.57
CA ASN A 166 3.38 -4.93 -7.64
C ASN A 166 3.56 -5.49 -6.23
N ILE A 167 3.72 -4.62 -5.25
CA ILE A 167 4.01 -4.99 -3.86
C ILE A 167 3.16 -4.18 -2.89
N CYS A 168 2.98 -4.74 -1.71
CA CYS A 168 2.37 -4.08 -0.56
C CYS A 168 3.17 -4.42 0.71
N ASP A 169 3.33 -3.45 1.58
CA ASP A 169 4.03 -3.60 2.86
C ASP A 169 3.13 -4.07 4.00
N MET A 170 1.82 -3.99 3.85
CA MET A 170 0.90 -4.32 4.94
C MET A 170 1.09 -5.74 5.51
N PRO A 171 1.22 -6.80 4.70
CA PRO A 171 1.50 -8.13 5.24
C PRO A 171 2.82 -8.18 6.01
N ILE A 172 3.83 -7.42 5.59
CA ILE A 172 5.12 -7.33 6.27
C ILE A 172 4.99 -6.60 7.60
N ALA A 173 4.21 -5.50 7.64
CA ALA A 173 3.91 -4.79 8.87
C ALA A 173 3.14 -5.67 9.88
N ILE A 174 2.24 -6.54 9.40
CA ILE A 174 1.56 -7.53 10.25
C ILE A 174 2.58 -8.50 10.87
N ILE A 175 3.54 -8.99 10.10
CA ILE A 175 4.62 -9.85 10.63
C ILE A 175 5.47 -9.09 11.66
N ASP A 176 5.79 -7.81 11.43
CA ASP A 176 6.52 -6.99 12.41
C ASP A 176 5.75 -6.89 13.74
N VAL A 177 4.43 -6.68 13.66
CA VAL A 177 3.55 -6.65 14.84
C VAL A 177 3.50 -8.01 15.54
N VAL A 178 3.39 -9.11 14.78
CA VAL A 178 3.44 -10.48 15.33
C VAL A 178 4.76 -10.73 16.06
N CYS A 179 5.89 -10.34 15.46
CA CYS A 179 7.20 -10.47 16.09
C CYS A 179 7.29 -9.68 17.41
N ALA A 180 6.77 -8.46 17.42
CA ALA A 180 6.73 -7.62 18.62
C ALA A 180 5.77 -8.18 19.69
N ALA A 181 4.63 -8.75 19.30
CA ALA A 181 3.66 -9.34 20.23
C ALA A 181 4.20 -10.60 20.91
N LEU A 182 4.99 -11.39 20.19
CA LEU A 182 5.54 -12.65 20.70
C LEU A 182 6.99 -12.53 21.19
N ASP A 183 7.60 -11.34 21.12
CA ASP A 183 9.01 -11.10 21.45
C ASP A 183 9.97 -12.04 20.71
N ILE A 184 9.81 -12.14 19.37
CA ILE A 184 10.61 -13.00 18.50
C ILE A 184 11.34 -12.23 17.41
N GLU A 185 12.49 -12.75 16.95
CA GLU A 185 13.32 -12.10 15.93
C GLU A 185 12.76 -12.33 14.52
N LYS A 186 12.42 -11.26 13.80
CA LYS A 186 11.85 -11.32 12.44
C LYS A 186 12.69 -12.13 11.45
N LYS A 187 14.03 -12.07 11.56
CA LYS A 187 14.95 -12.81 10.66
C LYS A 187 14.78 -14.32 10.71
N ASP A 188 14.24 -14.85 11.83
CA ASP A 188 14.01 -16.26 12.08
C ASP A 188 12.55 -16.67 11.79
N VAL A 189 11.72 -15.76 11.21
CA VAL A 189 10.31 -15.99 10.92
C VAL A 189 10.09 -16.34 9.46
N GLU A 190 9.39 -17.44 9.24
CA GLU A 190 8.83 -17.86 7.95
C GLU A 190 7.31 -17.80 8.03
N TYR A 191 6.65 -17.47 6.93
CA TYR A 191 5.19 -17.43 6.89
C TYR A 191 4.64 -17.90 5.55
N ASP A 192 3.44 -18.44 5.55
CA ASP A 192 2.66 -18.75 4.37
C ASP A 192 1.42 -17.86 4.30
N TYR A 193 1.15 -17.31 3.13
CA TYR A 193 0.10 -16.33 2.89
C TYR A 193 -0.61 -16.60 1.56
N PHE A 194 -1.87 -16.26 1.48
CA PHE A 194 -2.59 -16.16 0.23
C PHE A 194 -3.65 -15.08 0.30
N GLY A 195 -3.95 -14.49 -0.85
CA GLY A 195 -5.03 -13.51 -0.94
C GLY A 195 -5.03 -12.74 -2.24
N LEU A 196 -5.82 -11.67 -2.23
CA LEU A 196 -5.67 -10.52 -3.10
C LEU A 196 -5.00 -9.41 -2.28
N ASN A 197 -4.50 -8.38 -2.93
CA ASN A 197 -3.93 -7.26 -2.16
C ASN A 197 -4.97 -6.67 -1.20
N HIS A 198 -4.61 -6.46 0.06
CA HIS A 198 -5.48 -6.02 1.15
C HIS A 198 -6.64 -6.99 1.48
N PHE A 199 -6.58 -8.22 1.00
CA PHE A 199 -7.65 -9.19 1.14
C PHE A 199 -7.10 -10.62 1.21
N GLY A 200 -6.44 -10.97 2.31
CA GLY A 200 -5.72 -12.25 2.41
C GLY A 200 -5.54 -12.76 3.83
N TRP A 201 -4.84 -13.89 3.96
CA TRP A 201 -4.69 -14.62 5.21
C TRP A 201 -3.30 -15.25 5.33
N PHE A 202 -2.71 -15.17 6.53
CA PHE A 202 -1.59 -16.01 6.93
C PHE A 202 -2.11 -17.36 7.38
N THR A 203 -1.64 -18.42 6.73
CA THR A 203 -2.03 -19.81 7.05
C THR A 203 -1.07 -20.49 7.99
N SER A 204 0.17 -19.99 8.08
CA SER A 204 1.22 -20.47 8.96
C SER A 204 2.20 -19.33 9.22
N ILE A 205 2.65 -19.20 10.45
CA ILE A 205 3.76 -18.34 10.85
C ILE A 205 4.67 -19.19 11.74
N ARG A 206 5.92 -19.41 11.31
CA ARG A 206 6.89 -20.25 12.00
C ARG A 206 8.09 -19.42 12.45
N HIS A 207 8.48 -19.58 13.70
CA HIS A 207 9.74 -19.04 14.24
C HIS A 207 10.69 -20.19 14.50
N LYS A 208 11.87 -20.19 13.84
CA LYS A 208 12.86 -21.29 13.91
C LYS A 208 12.26 -22.66 13.58
N GLY A 209 11.32 -22.68 12.64
CA GLY A 209 10.63 -23.89 12.17
C GLY A 209 9.42 -24.34 13.02
N GLU A 210 9.15 -23.72 14.17
CA GLU A 210 8.00 -24.01 15.02
C GLU A 210 6.83 -23.08 14.72
N GLU A 211 5.61 -23.63 14.60
CA GLU A 211 4.38 -22.87 14.35
C GLU A 211 4.01 -22.01 15.55
N VAL A 212 3.82 -20.68 15.34
CA VAL A 212 3.53 -19.71 16.40
C VAL A 212 2.10 -19.13 16.37
N LEU A 213 1.26 -19.51 15.40
CA LEU A 213 -0.14 -19.07 15.38
C LEU A 213 -0.92 -19.45 16.65
N PRO A 214 -0.71 -20.63 17.28
CA PRO A 214 -1.37 -20.95 18.55
C PRO A 214 -1.00 -19.96 19.66
N GLN A 215 0.28 -19.60 19.82
CA GLN A 215 0.74 -18.63 20.82
C GLN A 215 0.19 -17.23 20.52
N LEU A 216 0.14 -16.85 19.24
CA LEU A 216 -0.43 -15.59 18.81
C LEU A 216 -1.92 -15.48 19.14
N ARG A 217 -2.68 -16.57 18.98
CA ARG A 217 -4.12 -16.60 19.36
C ARG A 217 -4.33 -16.38 20.85
N GLU A 218 -3.51 -16.99 21.69
CA GLU A 218 -3.58 -16.78 23.14
C GLU A 218 -3.23 -15.33 23.49
N TYR A 219 -2.20 -14.77 22.85
CA TYR A 219 -1.85 -13.36 23.00
C TYR A 219 -3.02 -12.42 22.64
N ILE A 220 -3.61 -12.61 21.44
CA ILE A 220 -4.71 -11.78 20.95
C ILE A 220 -5.95 -11.90 21.87
N LYS A 221 -6.23 -13.10 22.36
CA LYS A 221 -7.34 -13.36 23.28
C LYS A 221 -7.14 -12.68 24.62
N GLU A 222 -5.92 -12.68 25.16
CA GLU A 222 -5.59 -12.04 26.45
C GLU A 222 -5.66 -10.51 26.33
N HIS A 223 -5.13 -9.94 25.24
CA HIS A 223 -5.01 -8.48 25.06
C HIS A 223 -6.18 -7.86 24.32
N GLN A 224 -7.05 -8.66 23.67
CA GLN A 224 -8.19 -8.23 22.82
C GLN A 224 -7.77 -7.30 21.67
N ILE A 225 -6.52 -7.39 21.25
CA ILE A 225 -5.92 -6.65 20.13
C ILE A 225 -4.63 -7.32 19.71
N LEU A 226 -4.28 -7.27 18.43
CA LEU A 226 -2.98 -7.78 17.96
C LEU A 226 -1.82 -6.81 18.27
N LEU A 227 -2.09 -5.49 18.30
CA LEU A 227 -1.07 -4.45 18.37
C LEU A 227 -0.49 -4.29 19.80
N PRO A 228 0.79 -4.62 20.07
CA PRO A 228 1.38 -4.48 21.40
C PRO A 228 1.71 -3.02 21.74
N ASP A 229 1.64 -2.68 23.03
CA ASP A 229 1.95 -1.34 23.55
C ASP A 229 3.40 -0.90 23.23
N SER A 230 4.34 -1.84 23.13
CA SER A 230 5.73 -1.58 22.73
C SER A 230 5.84 -1.06 21.31
N TYR A 231 5.05 -1.60 20.42
CA TYR A 231 4.99 -1.18 19.02
C TYR A 231 4.35 0.20 18.88
N LEU A 232 3.29 0.48 19.63
CA LEU A 232 2.66 1.80 19.69
C LEU A 232 3.62 2.90 20.14
N LYS A 233 4.49 2.62 21.12
CA LYS A 233 5.49 3.56 21.63
C LYS A 233 6.60 3.85 20.62
N GLY A 234 6.97 2.86 19.78
CA GLY A 234 8.01 2.99 18.75
C GLY A 234 7.56 3.72 17.48
N MET A 235 6.25 3.77 17.23
CA MET A 235 5.69 4.38 16.00
C MET A 235 5.38 5.88 16.14
N GLY A 236 5.66 6.49 17.28
CA GLY A 236 5.39 7.90 17.52
C GLY A 236 3.91 8.27 17.46
N SER A 237 3.60 9.57 17.41
CA SER A 237 2.25 10.12 17.37
C SER A 237 1.42 9.78 16.13
N LEU A 238 1.97 8.99 15.21
CA LEU A 238 1.38 8.63 13.91
C LEU A 238 0.39 7.48 14.00
N MET A 239 0.42 6.67 15.06
CA MET A 239 -0.51 5.55 15.23
C MET A 239 -1.17 5.56 16.61
N ALA A 240 -2.48 5.43 16.55
CA ALA A 240 -3.40 5.00 17.59
C ALA A 240 -3.03 5.31 19.04
N LYS A 241 -3.37 6.48 19.54
CA LYS A 241 -3.61 6.62 20.99
C LYS A 241 -4.83 5.77 21.34
N LYS A 242 -4.76 5.04 22.49
CA LYS A 242 -5.93 4.33 23.01
C LYS A 242 -7.05 5.35 23.25
N PRO A 243 -8.32 5.00 23.00
CA PRO A 243 -9.44 5.91 23.20
C PRO A 243 -9.49 6.55 24.60
N GLU A 244 -9.02 5.83 25.60
CA GLU A 244 -8.99 6.28 27.01
C GLU A 244 -7.95 7.39 27.29
N GLU A 245 -6.88 7.48 26.51
CA GLU A 245 -5.82 8.50 26.69
C GLU A 245 -6.20 9.86 26.09
N THR A 246 -7.37 9.95 25.48
CA THR A 246 -7.80 11.10 24.69
C THR A 246 -9.15 11.66 25.09
N ALA A 247 -9.70 11.17 26.20
CA ALA A 247 -11.08 11.44 26.64
C ALA A 247 -11.34 12.87 27.14
N ASP A 248 -10.33 13.73 27.24
CA ASP A 248 -10.39 14.90 28.12
C ASP A 248 -10.90 16.22 27.52
N GLU A 249 -11.08 16.38 26.22
CA GLU A 249 -11.48 17.72 25.77
C GLU A 249 -12.77 17.79 24.89
N HIS A 250 -13.10 16.77 24.12
CA HIS A 250 -14.35 16.75 23.34
C HIS A 250 -14.76 15.30 22.99
N PRO A 251 -15.52 14.61 23.85
CA PRO A 251 -15.84 13.18 23.67
C PRO A 251 -16.60 12.85 22.38
N GLU A 252 -17.35 13.79 21.82
CA GLU A 252 -18.11 13.59 20.60
C GLU A 252 -17.24 13.77 19.33
N GLN A 253 -16.24 14.64 19.37
CA GLN A 253 -15.27 14.85 18.28
C GLN A 253 -14.13 13.83 18.32
N ASN A 254 -13.78 13.32 19.50
CA ASN A 254 -12.66 12.42 19.72
C ASN A 254 -12.97 10.96 19.37
N ARG A 255 -14.22 10.54 19.28
CA ARG A 255 -14.60 9.17 18.91
C ARG A 255 -14.07 8.75 17.52
N HIS A 256 -13.82 9.70 16.63
CA HIS A 256 -13.54 9.45 15.22
C HIS A 256 -12.14 9.82 14.75
N THR A 257 -11.31 10.46 15.58
CA THR A 257 -10.07 11.09 15.12
C THR A 257 -8.78 10.46 15.63
N LYS A 258 -8.86 9.61 16.65
CA LYS A 258 -7.68 9.08 17.33
C LYS A 258 -7.54 7.56 17.29
N GLY A 259 -8.31 6.90 16.44
CA GLY A 259 -8.42 5.47 16.54
C GLY A 259 -8.65 4.68 15.28
N SER A 260 -8.56 5.26 14.07
CA SER A 260 -8.83 4.49 12.86
C SER A 260 -7.96 3.24 12.78
N TRP A 261 -6.66 3.35 13.06
CA TRP A 261 -5.76 2.20 13.10
C TRP A 261 -5.95 1.31 14.34
N TYR A 262 -6.27 1.85 15.49
CA TYR A 262 -6.58 1.04 16.66
C TYR A 262 -7.78 0.11 16.39
N TYR A 263 -8.85 0.63 15.80
CA TYR A 263 -10.02 -0.17 15.45
C TYR A 263 -9.73 -1.22 14.37
N VAL A 264 -8.81 -0.93 13.44
CA VAL A 264 -8.36 -1.90 12.45
C VAL A 264 -7.66 -3.09 13.13
N TRP A 265 -6.74 -2.85 14.05
CA TRP A 265 -6.04 -3.91 14.80
C TRP A 265 -6.92 -4.63 15.83
N LYS A 266 -7.89 -3.92 16.42
CA LYS A 266 -8.89 -4.53 17.29
C LYS A 266 -9.83 -5.45 16.50
N GLY A 267 -10.20 -5.08 15.30
CA GLY A 267 -11.05 -5.88 14.41
C GLY A 267 -10.45 -7.25 14.07
N GLU A 268 -9.14 -7.40 14.07
CA GLU A 268 -8.51 -8.72 13.90
C GLU A 268 -8.83 -9.67 15.06
N TYR A 269 -8.81 -9.18 16.30
CA TYR A 269 -9.25 -9.97 17.45
C TYR A 269 -10.67 -10.51 17.25
N GLU A 270 -11.61 -9.65 16.88
CA GLU A 270 -13.01 -9.98 16.69
C GLU A 270 -13.23 -10.97 15.53
N ILE A 271 -12.45 -10.83 14.42
CA ILE A 271 -12.48 -11.77 13.30
C ILE A 271 -11.91 -13.13 13.74
N MET A 272 -10.80 -13.14 14.46
CA MET A 272 -10.18 -14.38 14.92
C MET A 272 -10.98 -15.10 16.01
N GLU A 273 -11.79 -14.41 16.81
CA GLU A 273 -12.76 -15.03 17.72
C GLU A 273 -13.80 -15.86 16.96
N CYS A 274 -14.23 -15.37 15.79
CA CYS A 274 -15.22 -16.04 14.94
C CYS A 274 -14.58 -17.08 14.00
N PHE A 275 -13.39 -16.77 13.47
CA PHE A 275 -12.67 -17.54 12.44
C PHE A 275 -11.20 -17.78 12.83
N PRO A 276 -10.92 -18.63 13.84
CA PRO A 276 -9.58 -18.75 14.43
C PRO A 276 -8.59 -19.55 13.57
N GLU A 277 -8.97 -19.99 12.39
CA GLU A 277 -8.15 -20.90 11.55
C GLU A 277 -6.90 -20.20 11.01
N TYR A 278 -7.03 -18.96 10.52
CA TYR A 278 -5.97 -18.18 9.90
C TYR A 278 -5.89 -16.77 10.49
N LEU A 279 -4.69 -16.18 10.48
CA LEU A 279 -4.55 -14.75 10.81
C LEU A 279 -4.95 -13.93 9.58
N PRO A 280 -6.00 -13.09 9.66
CA PRO A 280 -6.42 -12.27 8.53
C PRO A 280 -5.43 -11.12 8.28
N ASN A 281 -5.43 -10.60 7.05
CA ASN A 281 -4.90 -9.26 6.78
C ASN A 281 -5.80 -8.24 7.47
N THR A 282 -5.23 -7.26 8.16
CA THR A 282 -5.97 -6.23 8.92
C THR A 282 -7.07 -5.55 8.11
N TYR A 283 -6.89 -5.41 6.81
CA TYR A 283 -7.87 -4.77 5.93
C TYR A 283 -9.13 -5.62 5.68
N LEU A 284 -9.11 -6.92 6.03
CA LEU A 284 -10.35 -7.72 6.03
C LEU A 284 -11.41 -7.19 6.99
N ASN A 285 -11.00 -6.42 8.00
CA ASN A 285 -11.92 -5.71 8.89
C ASN A 285 -12.91 -4.82 8.12
N TYR A 286 -12.46 -4.11 7.09
CA TYR A 286 -13.32 -3.27 6.25
C TYR A 286 -14.41 -4.05 5.50
N TYR A 287 -14.17 -5.33 5.24
CA TYR A 287 -15.06 -6.19 4.48
C TYR A 287 -15.94 -7.10 5.37
N LEU A 288 -15.48 -7.43 6.57
CA LEU A 288 -16.18 -8.34 7.47
C LEU A 288 -16.93 -7.62 8.59
N GLN A 289 -16.56 -6.36 8.89
CA GLN A 289 -17.13 -5.54 9.96
C GLN A 289 -17.48 -4.13 9.47
N GLN A 290 -18.14 -4.04 8.31
CA GLN A 290 -18.44 -2.75 7.65
C GLN A 290 -19.23 -1.80 8.55
N LYS A 291 -20.26 -2.35 9.25
CA LYS A 291 -21.14 -1.56 10.09
C LYS A 291 -20.39 -0.90 11.23
N GLU A 292 -19.60 -1.68 11.93
CA GLU A 292 -18.77 -1.25 13.06
C GLU A 292 -17.77 -0.18 12.60
N PHE A 293 -17.15 -0.38 11.43
CA PHE A 293 -16.23 0.61 10.87
C PHE A 293 -16.93 1.93 10.56
N VAL A 294 -18.10 1.89 9.89
CA VAL A 294 -18.88 3.09 9.53
C VAL A 294 -19.35 3.83 10.77
N GLU A 295 -19.85 3.10 11.79
CA GLU A 295 -20.29 3.68 13.07
C GLU A 295 -19.18 4.39 13.84
N HIS A 296 -17.92 3.97 13.65
CA HIS A 296 -16.75 4.58 14.28
C HIS A 296 -16.04 5.60 13.39
N SER A 297 -16.54 5.87 12.17
CA SER A 297 -15.94 6.81 11.22
C SER A 297 -16.62 8.18 11.27
N ASN A 298 -15.84 9.22 10.99
CA ASN A 298 -16.36 10.58 10.84
C ASN A 298 -16.29 11.02 9.36
N PRO A 299 -17.42 11.19 8.66
CA PRO A 299 -17.42 11.60 7.25
C PRO A 299 -16.87 13.02 7.02
N GLU A 300 -16.77 13.85 8.05
CA GLU A 300 -16.23 15.22 7.92
C GLU A 300 -14.71 15.26 8.13
N ARG A 301 -14.15 14.29 8.87
CA ARG A 301 -12.72 14.19 9.14
C ARG A 301 -12.26 12.74 9.12
N THR A 302 -11.63 12.36 8.02
CA THR A 302 -11.19 11.00 7.75
C THR A 302 -9.67 10.82 7.93
N ARG A 303 -9.16 9.65 7.63
CA ARG A 303 -7.71 9.36 7.68
C ARG A 303 -6.91 10.26 6.75
N ALA A 304 -7.46 10.69 5.62
CA ALA A 304 -6.80 11.64 4.73
C ALA A 304 -6.42 12.93 5.49
N ASN A 305 -7.38 13.52 6.20
CA ASN A 305 -7.16 14.73 7.00
C ASN A 305 -6.15 14.50 8.12
N GLU A 306 -6.22 13.36 8.82
CA GLU A 306 -5.23 13.02 9.86
C GLU A 306 -3.80 13.00 9.31
N VAL A 307 -3.60 12.40 8.12
CA VAL A 307 -2.28 12.32 7.50
C VAL A 307 -1.76 13.68 7.07
N GLU A 308 -2.63 14.53 6.48
CA GLU A 308 -2.25 15.89 6.08
C GLU A 308 -1.86 16.75 7.29
N GLU A 309 -2.67 16.72 8.36
CA GLU A 309 -2.46 17.51 9.57
C GLU A 309 -1.26 17.04 10.42
N THR A 310 -0.78 15.83 10.22
CA THR A 310 0.32 15.24 11.00
C THR A 310 1.55 14.96 10.14
N ARG A 311 1.61 13.78 9.49
CA ARG A 311 2.81 13.33 8.77
C ARG A 311 3.23 14.29 7.66
N GLU A 312 2.29 14.75 6.84
CA GLU A 312 2.60 15.68 5.75
C GLU A 312 3.11 17.00 6.33
N LYS A 313 2.30 17.60 7.22
CA LYS A 313 2.64 18.88 7.83
C LYS A 313 3.97 18.83 8.58
N ASN A 314 4.18 17.84 9.44
CA ASN A 314 5.40 17.75 10.25
C ASN A 314 6.64 17.62 9.39
N LEU A 315 6.60 16.80 8.33
CA LEU A 315 7.74 16.63 7.43
C LEU A 315 8.08 17.93 6.69
N PHE A 316 7.09 18.59 6.10
CA PHE A 316 7.33 19.82 5.34
C PHE A 316 7.70 21.00 6.24
N ASP A 317 7.11 21.13 7.43
CA ASP A 317 7.53 22.12 8.42
C ASP A 317 8.99 21.87 8.88
N GLY A 318 9.40 20.63 9.05
CA GLY A 318 10.77 20.26 9.38
C GLY A 318 11.76 20.59 8.26
N ILE A 319 11.39 20.37 7.00
CA ILE A 319 12.21 20.77 5.84
C ILE A 319 12.32 22.31 5.78
N ASP A 320 11.22 23.03 5.95
CA ASP A 320 11.21 24.50 5.96
C ASP A 320 12.06 25.05 7.12
N HIS A 321 12.10 24.40 8.27
CA HIS A 321 12.97 24.75 9.38
C HIS A 321 14.44 24.54 9.01
N TYR A 322 14.78 23.39 8.45
CA TYR A 322 16.14 23.10 7.99
C TYR A 322 16.63 24.11 6.94
N GLU A 323 15.82 24.43 5.94
CA GLU A 323 16.19 25.45 4.91
C GLU A 323 16.49 26.82 5.52
N LYS A 324 15.84 27.18 6.64
CA LYS A 324 16.02 28.47 7.32
C LYS A 324 17.18 28.51 8.29
N THR A 325 17.45 27.40 8.98
CA THR A 325 18.36 27.38 10.14
C THR A 325 19.61 26.53 9.92
N GLY A 326 19.57 25.58 8.99
CA GLY A 326 20.58 24.53 8.85
C GLY A 326 20.52 23.45 9.92
N GLU A 327 19.51 23.48 10.80
CA GLU A 327 19.33 22.50 11.86
C GLU A 327 18.27 21.48 11.47
N ILE A 328 18.59 20.19 11.64
CA ILE A 328 17.66 19.08 11.42
C ILE A 328 17.09 18.61 12.75
N ASP A 329 15.77 18.43 12.80
CA ASP A 329 15.09 17.68 13.83
C ASP A 329 14.91 16.23 13.37
N GLU A 330 15.73 15.31 13.90
CA GLU A 330 15.67 13.88 13.58
C GLU A 330 14.30 13.26 13.84
N SER A 331 13.49 13.83 14.74
CA SER A 331 12.13 13.37 15.02
C SER A 331 11.17 13.58 13.85
N THR A 332 11.49 14.50 12.91
CA THR A 332 10.70 14.74 11.70
C THR A 332 11.01 13.73 10.58
N PHE A 333 12.11 13.00 10.66
CA PHE A 333 12.62 12.13 9.59
C PHE A 333 12.49 10.64 9.93
N TYR A 334 11.28 10.20 10.25
CA TYR A 334 11.04 8.78 10.44
C TYR A 334 11.05 8.06 9.09
N ALA A 335 12.14 7.36 8.82
CA ALA A 335 12.26 6.42 7.72
C ALA A 335 11.89 5.03 8.23
N GLY A 336 10.62 4.63 8.08
CA GLY A 336 10.17 3.29 8.48
C GLY A 336 10.76 2.17 7.60
N SER A 337 10.49 0.92 7.97
CA SER A 337 10.93 -0.31 7.29
C SER A 337 10.41 -0.50 5.84
N HIS A 338 9.53 0.37 5.37
CA HIS A 338 8.99 0.32 3.99
C HIS A 338 10.07 0.34 2.91
N GLY A 339 11.12 1.14 3.10
CA GLY A 339 12.23 1.23 2.17
C GLY A 339 13.06 -0.05 2.08
N ASP A 340 13.22 -0.76 3.19
CA ASP A 340 14.04 -1.97 3.26
C ASP A 340 13.48 -3.07 2.36
N TRP A 341 12.18 -3.32 2.45
CA TRP A 341 11.51 -4.34 1.66
C TRP A 341 11.69 -4.15 0.14
N ILE A 342 11.48 -2.92 -0.35
CA ILE A 342 11.60 -2.62 -1.79
C ILE A 342 13.06 -2.63 -2.26
N ALA A 343 14.00 -2.20 -1.40
CA ALA A 343 15.43 -2.27 -1.69
C ALA A 343 15.93 -3.72 -1.76
N ASP A 344 15.51 -4.57 -0.81
CA ASP A 344 15.84 -6.00 -0.80
C ASP A 344 15.25 -6.73 -2.03
N LEU A 345 14.05 -6.35 -2.47
CA LEU A 345 13.44 -6.84 -3.70
C LEU A 345 14.27 -6.46 -4.95
N ALA A 346 14.76 -5.22 -5.00
CA ALA A 346 15.63 -4.78 -6.08
C ALA A 346 16.97 -5.54 -6.10
N ILE A 347 17.55 -5.81 -4.92
CA ILE A 347 18.74 -6.65 -4.76
C ILE A 347 18.49 -8.06 -5.30
N ALA A 348 17.36 -8.66 -4.95
CA ALA A 348 17.01 -10.00 -5.40
C ALA A 348 16.87 -10.09 -6.92
N LEU A 349 16.27 -9.10 -7.56
CA LEU A 349 16.16 -9.00 -9.02
C LEU A 349 17.52 -8.82 -9.68
N LYS A 350 18.34 -7.89 -9.16
CA LYS A 350 19.66 -7.58 -9.71
C LYS A 350 20.61 -8.76 -9.61
N ASN A 351 20.70 -9.35 -8.41
CA ASN A 351 21.72 -10.35 -8.06
C ASN A 351 21.24 -11.79 -8.23
N ASP A 352 20.00 -12.02 -8.71
CA ASP A 352 19.37 -13.33 -8.92
C ASP A 352 19.39 -14.23 -7.66
N THR A 353 19.12 -13.64 -6.49
CA THR A 353 19.33 -14.35 -5.21
C THR A 353 18.33 -15.45 -4.94
N LYS A 354 17.19 -15.47 -5.65
CA LYS A 354 16.06 -16.39 -5.40
C LYS A 354 15.51 -16.28 -3.97
N GLN A 355 15.64 -15.12 -3.37
CA GLN A 355 15.05 -14.84 -2.07
C GLN A 355 13.53 -14.85 -2.16
N ARG A 356 12.87 -15.26 -1.08
CA ARG A 356 11.41 -15.35 -0.98
C ARG A 356 10.81 -13.99 -0.60
N PHE A 357 9.85 -13.53 -1.41
CA PHE A 357 9.07 -12.31 -1.17
C PHE A 357 7.57 -12.60 -1.30
N LEU A 358 6.75 -11.75 -0.70
CA LEU A 358 5.32 -11.68 -0.97
C LEU A 358 5.09 -10.62 -2.03
N VAL A 359 4.46 -10.99 -3.15
CA VAL A 359 4.24 -10.12 -4.30
C VAL A 359 2.85 -10.30 -4.88
N ILE A 360 2.36 -9.25 -5.55
CA ILE A 360 1.11 -9.30 -6.30
C ILE A 360 1.45 -9.70 -7.74
N CYS A 361 0.97 -10.85 -8.15
CA CYS A 361 1.31 -11.47 -9.42
C CYS A 361 0.12 -12.24 -10.01
N GLU A 362 0.21 -12.58 -11.29
CA GLU A 362 -0.79 -13.40 -11.95
C GLU A 362 -0.77 -14.83 -11.37
N ASN A 363 -1.95 -15.39 -11.09
CA ASN A 363 -2.12 -16.71 -10.46
C ASN A 363 -1.45 -17.85 -11.25
N LYS A 364 -1.65 -17.90 -12.54
CA LYS A 364 -1.10 -18.93 -13.45
C LYS A 364 -1.24 -20.37 -12.92
N GLY A 365 -2.31 -20.62 -12.13
CA GLY A 365 -2.59 -21.91 -11.53
C GLY A 365 -1.91 -22.17 -10.18
N ALA A 366 -1.21 -21.20 -9.60
CA ALA A 366 -0.59 -21.33 -8.28
C ALA A 366 -1.61 -21.59 -7.16
N ILE A 367 -2.81 -21.04 -7.28
CA ILE A 367 -4.00 -21.41 -6.51
C ILE A 367 -4.97 -22.11 -7.48
N PRO A 368 -5.10 -23.47 -7.42
CA PRO A 368 -5.81 -24.22 -8.45
C PRO A 368 -7.29 -23.90 -8.59
N ASN A 369 -7.97 -23.50 -7.50
CA ASN A 369 -9.39 -23.16 -7.50
C ASN A 369 -9.67 -21.63 -7.61
N MET A 370 -8.70 -20.85 -8.10
CA MET A 370 -8.86 -19.47 -8.50
C MET A 370 -8.65 -19.30 -10.02
N PRO A 371 -9.22 -18.26 -10.66
CA PRO A 371 -9.00 -18.02 -12.08
C PRO A 371 -7.52 -17.91 -12.45
N TYR A 372 -7.13 -18.46 -13.60
CA TYR A 372 -5.75 -18.48 -14.05
C TYR A 372 -5.12 -17.08 -14.18
N ASP A 373 -5.93 -16.12 -14.62
CA ASP A 373 -5.57 -14.72 -14.84
C ASP A 373 -5.87 -13.79 -13.65
N ALA A 374 -6.18 -14.34 -12.46
CA ALA A 374 -6.38 -13.52 -11.27
C ALA A 374 -5.06 -12.89 -10.83
N MET A 375 -5.09 -11.59 -10.47
CA MET A 375 -3.98 -10.99 -9.73
C MET A 375 -4.11 -11.37 -8.26
N VAL A 376 -3.16 -12.15 -7.78
CA VAL A 376 -3.15 -12.70 -6.41
C VAL A 376 -1.91 -12.23 -5.66
N GLU A 377 -1.98 -12.17 -4.34
CA GLU A 377 -0.86 -11.87 -3.46
C GLU A 377 -0.35 -13.18 -2.83
N LEU A 378 0.83 -13.60 -3.26
CA LEU A 378 1.43 -14.89 -2.92
C LEU A 378 2.94 -14.77 -2.66
N PRO A 379 3.51 -15.70 -1.86
CA PRO A 379 4.94 -15.89 -1.81
C PRO A 379 5.50 -16.31 -3.17
N ALA A 380 6.64 -15.74 -3.54
CA ALA A 380 7.37 -16.05 -4.75
C ALA A 380 8.88 -16.00 -4.49
N TYR A 381 9.65 -16.80 -5.22
CA TYR A 381 11.09 -16.64 -5.29
C TYR A 381 11.43 -15.57 -6.35
N ILE A 382 12.22 -14.58 -5.96
CA ILE A 382 12.55 -13.44 -6.83
C ILE A 382 13.97 -13.59 -7.36
N GLY A 383 14.09 -13.58 -8.67
CA GLY A 383 15.36 -13.54 -9.39
C GLY A 383 15.29 -12.62 -10.59
N LYS A 384 16.37 -12.52 -11.37
CA LYS A 384 16.51 -11.59 -12.51
C LYS A 384 15.40 -11.66 -13.56
N ASN A 385 14.67 -12.78 -13.65
CA ASN A 385 13.57 -12.97 -14.58
C ASN A 385 12.21 -12.61 -13.96
N GLY A 386 12.18 -12.10 -12.73
CA GLY A 386 10.97 -11.77 -11.98
C GLY A 386 10.49 -12.88 -11.05
N PRO A 387 9.22 -12.86 -10.65
CA PRO A 387 8.66 -13.79 -9.66
C PRO A 387 8.50 -15.21 -10.20
N GLU A 388 8.96 -16.19 -9.41
CA GLU A 388 8.62 -17.60 -9.53
C GLU A 388 7.65 -17.94 -8.39
N VAL A 389 6.35 -17.97 -8.70
CA VAL A 389 5.28 -18.07 -7.70
C VAL A 389 5.28 -19.45 -7.05
N ILE A 390 5.15 -19.49 -5.73
CA ILE A 390 5.06 -20.74 -4.97
C ILE A 390 3.63 -21.26 -5.05
N SER A 391 3.46 -22.43 -5.67
CA SER A 391 2.16 -23.10 -5.78
C SER A 391 1.67 -23.60 -4.42
N ARG A 392 0.36 -23.66 -4.27
CA ARG A 392 -0.32 -24.16 -3.08
C ARG A 392 -1.49 -25.05 -3.47
N ASP A 393 -2.08 -25.73 -2.48
CA ASP A 393 -3.32 -26.46 -2.62
C ASP A 393 -4.53 -25.53 -2.79
N ASN A 394 -5.69 -26.11 -3.08
CA ASN A 394 -6.95 -25.39 -3.09
C ASN A 394 -7.16 -24.62 -1.79
N ILE A 395 -7.55 -23.36 -1.91
CA ILE A 395 -7.95 -22.56 -0.75
C ILE A 395 -9.35 -22.97 -0.29
N PRO A 396 -9.67 -22.82 1.02
CA PRO A 396 -10.95 -23.21 1.56
C PRO A 396 -12.12 -22.42 0.94
N LEU A 397 -13.29 -23.03 0.92
CA LEU A 397 -14.49 -22.50 0.25
C LEU A 397 -14.88 -21.09 0.73
N PHE A 398 -14.76 -20.82 2.03
CA PHE A 398 -15.11 -19.52 2.60
C PHE A 398 -14.22 -18.41 2.03
N GLN A 399 -12.90 -18.60 2.08
CA GLN A 399 -11.93 -17.65 1.55
C GLN A 399 -12.04 -17.51 0.03
N GLN A 400 -12.24 -18.63 -0.68
CA GLN A 400 -12.47 -18.61 -2.13
C GLN A 400 -13.70 -17.78 -2.50
N GLY A 401 -14.82 -17.97 -1.81
CA GLY A 401 -16.04 -17.21 -2.07
C GLY A 401 -15.86 -15.71 -1.88
N LEU A 402 -15.18 -15.30 -0.81
CA LEU A 402 -14.86 -13.91 -0.53
C LEU A 402 -13.90 -13.33 -1.59
N MET A 403 -12.81 -14.05 -1.90
CA MET A 403 -11.83 -13.62 -2.90
C MET A 403 -12.45 -13.50 -4.29
N MET A 404 -13.31 -14.45 -4.70
CA MET A 404 -13.98 -14.39 -6.00
C MET A 404 -14.91 -13.19 -6.13
N GLN A 405 -15.63 -12.83 -5.05
CA GLN A 405 -16.48 -11.64 -5.04
C GLN A 405 -15.63 -10.37 -5.20
N GLN A 406 -14.56 -10.23 -4.44
CA GLN A 406 -13.68 -9.07 -4.48
C GLN A 406 -12.96 -8.98 -5.83
N LEU A 407 -12.35 -10.07 -6.31
CA LEU A 407 -11.67 -10.15 -7.60
C LEU A 407 -12.58 -9.71 -8.77
N ASN A 408 -13.82 -10.18 -8.78
CA ASN A 408 -14.76 -9.84 -9.85
C ASN A 408 -15.18 -8.36 -9.78
N SER A 409 -15.29 -7.78 -8.58
CA SER A 409 -15.50 -6.34 -8.42
C SER A 409 -14.33 -5.53 -8.99
N GLU A 410 -13.09 -5.93 -8.69
CA GLU A 410 -11.87 -5.29 -9.20
C GLU A 410 -11.71 -5.44 -10.72
N LYS A 411 -11.96 -6.62 -11.28
CA LYS A 411 -11.92 -6.83 -12.74
C LYS A 411 -12.96 -5.99 -13.47
N LEU A 412 -14.19 -5.94 -12.95
CA LEU A 412 -15.26 -5.12 -13.54
C LEU A 412 -14.93 -3.63 -13.54
N VAL A 413 -14.27 -3.11 -12.49
CA VAL A 413 -13.88 -1.70 -12.45
C VAL A 413 -12.75 -1.41 -13.45
N VAL A 414 -11.82 -2.35 -13.66
CA VAL A 414 -10.79 -2.23 -14.70
C VAL A 414 -11.42 -2.20 -16.10
N GLU A 415 -12.33 -3.13 -16.39
CA GLU A 415 -13.07 -3.15 -17.65
C GLU A 415 -13.88 -1.86 -17.85
N ALA A 416 -14.58 -1.39 -16.80
CA ALA A 416 -15.34 -0.14 -16.83
C ALA A 416 -14.45 1.06 -17.19
N THR A 417 -13.25 1.11 -16.62
CA THR A 417 -12.28 2.18 -16.87
C THR A 417 -11.78 2.15 -18.32
N ILE A 418 -11.43 0.97 -18.82
CA ILE A 418 -10.89 0.80 -20.18
C ILE A 418 -11.95 1.12 -21.25
N GLU A 419 -13.19 0.68 -21.02
CA GLU A 419 -14.29 0.80 -21.98
C GLU A 419 -15.11 2.11 -21.82
N GLY A 420 -14.94 2.85 -20.75
CA GLY A 420 -15.80 3.98 -20.41
C GLY A 420 -17.24 3.55 -20.10
N SER A 421 -17.44 2.42 -19.40
CA SER A 421 -18.77 1.82 -19.20
C SER A 421 -19.33 2.09 -17.81
N TYR A 422 -20.40 2.89 -17.76
CA TYR A 422 -21.17 3.12 -16.52
C TYR A 422 -21.79 1.82 -15.98
N GLU A 423 -22.34 0.98 -16.87
CA GLU A 423 -22.96 -0.28 -16.46
C GLU A 423 -21.99 -1.20 -15.72
N LYS A 424 -20.77 -1.36 -16.28
CA LYS A 424 -19.71 -2.17 -15.65
C LYS A 424 -19.24 -1.57 -14.33
N ALA A 425 -19.10 -0.25 -14.25
CA ALA A 425 -18.77 0.44 -13.01
C ALA A 425 -19.86 0.20 -11.94
N LEU A 426 -21.13 0.34 -12.31
CA LEU A 426 -22.23 0.08 -11.37
C LEU A 426 -22.27 -1.39 -10.90
N LYS A 427 -21.98 -2.35 -11.80
CA LYS A 427 -21.83 -3.77 -11.42
C LYS A 427 -20.68 -3.98 -10.45
N ALA A 428 -19.53 -3.35 -10.69
CA ALA A 428 -18.36 -3.43 -9.81
C ALA A 428 -18.68 -2.92 -8.39
N PHE A 429 -19.27 -1.73 -8.28
CA PHE A 429 -19.66 -1.13 -7.02
C PHE A 429 -20.74 -1.97 -6.31
N THR A 430 -21.73 -2.48 -7.05
CA THR A 430 -22.78 -3.34 -6.48
C THR A 430 -22.23 -4.66 -5.94
N LEU A 431 -21.23 -5.23 -6.61
CA LEU A 431 -20.62 -6.50 -6.22
C LEU A 431 -19.68 -6.34 -5.02
N ASN A 432 -19.18 -5.14 -4.78
CA ASN A 432 -18.24 -4.93 -3.66
C ASN A 432 -18.91 -5.18 -2.32
N LYS A 433 -18.26 -6.00 -1.49
CA LYS A 433 -18.82 -6.45 -0.21
C LYS A 433 -19.11 -5.29 0.77
N THR A 434 -18.44 -4.14 0.61
CA THR A 434 -18.66 -2.96 1.48
C THR A 434 -19.94 -2.18 1.14
N VAL A 435 -20.67 -2.58 0.10
CA VAL A 435 -21.86 -1.87 -0.40
C VAL A 435 -23.12 -2.67 -0.06
N PRO A 436 -24.09 -2.10 0.67
CA PRO A 436 -25.24 -2.84 1.17
C PRO A 436 -26.31 -3.12 0.11
N SER A 437 -26.37 -2.34 -0.98
CA SER A 437 -27.40 -2.53 -2.02
C SER A 437 -27.02 -1.85 -3.34
N MET A 438 -27.63 -2.31 -4.45
CA MET A 438 -27.47 -1.69 -5.76
C MET A 438 -27.89 -0.21 -5.78
N LYS A 439 -28.90 0.18 -4.99
CA LYS A 439 -29.33 1.58 -4.92
C LYS A 439 -28.21 2.45 -4.33
N VAL A 440 -27.62 2.02 -3.23
CA VAL A 440 -26.50 2.70 -2.59
C VAL A 440 -25.27 2.70 -3.52
N ALA A 441 -24.98 1.58 -4.21
CA ALA A 441 -23.92 1.52 -5.21
C ALA A 441 -24.07 2.62 -6.28
N LYS A 442 -25.31 2.82 -6.76
CA LYS A 442 -25.61 3.85 -7.76
C LYS A 442 -25.38 5.25 -7.22
N GLU A 443 -25.89 5.54 -6.02
CA GLU A 443 -25.73 6.84 -5.37
C GLU A 443 -24.26 7.19 -5.15
N VAL A 444 -23.47 6.25 -4.64
CA VAL A 444 -22.03 6.42 -4.45
C VAL A 444 -21.30 6.62 -5.78
N LEU A 445 -21.63 5.80 -6.80
CA LEU A 445 -20.99 5.90 -8.11
C LEU A 445 -21.29 7.25 -8.78
N ASP A 446 -22.54 7.74 -8.72
CA ASP A 446 -22.91 9.01 -9.31
C ASP A 446 -22.13 10.19 -8.66
N ASP A 447 -22.01 10.19 -7.33
CA ASP A 447 -21.21 11.20 -6.61
C ASP A 447 -19.71 11.07 -6.91
N MET A 448 -19.21 9.83 -7.05
CA MET A 448 -17.81 9.58 -7.43
C MET A 448 -17.51 10.05 -8.86
N ILE A 449 -18.44 9.88 -9.82
CA ILE A 449 -18.30 10.39 -11.18
C ILE A 449 -18.14 11.92 -11.15
N GLU A 450 -18.98 12.60 -10.38
CA GLU A 450 -18.91 14.07 -10.26
C GLU A 450 -17.57 14.52 -9.67
N ALA A 451 -17.13 13.88 -8.58
CA ALA A 451 -15.87 14.21 -7.92
C ALA A 451 -14.63 13.90 -8.78
N ASN A 452 -14.71 12.91 -9.65
CA ASN A 452 -13.60 12.45 -10.50
C ASN A 452 -13.60 13.04 -11.92
N LYS A 453 -14.37 14.11 -12.17
CA LYS A 453 -14.32 14.83 -13.47
C LYS A 453 -12.90 15.27 -13.78
N GLY A 454 -12.42 14.89 -14.96
CA GLY A 454 -11.06 15.19 -15.40
C GLY A 454 -9.99 14.17 -14.98
N TYR A 455 -10.34 13.21 -14.13
CA TYR A 455 -9.48 12.07 -13.78
C TYR A 455 -9.93 10.77 -14.42
N TRP A 456 -11.23 10.51 -14.46
CA TRP A 456 -11.78 9.31 -15.06
C TRP A 456 -12.09 9.51 -16.53
N PRO A 457 -12.10 8.43 -17.34
CA PRO A 457 -12.75 8.47 -18.65
C PRO A 457 -14.24 8.79 -18.47
N GLU A 458 -14.85 9.35 -19.50
CA GLU A 458 -16.30 9.54 -19.52
C GLU A 458 -17.00 8.18 -19.52
N LEU A 459 -17.83 7.94 -18.49
CA LEU A 459 -18.63 6.71 -18.38
C LEU A 459 -19.98 6.88 -19.12
N LYS A 460 -20.28 5.99 -20.02
CA LYS A 460 -21.50 5.99 -20.85
C LYS A 460 -22.34 4.75 -20.62
#